data_fb193fd861d58bcb809d40c8bad242dd
#
_entry.id   fb193fd861d58bcb809d40c8bad242dd
#
_cell.length_a   1.000
_cell.length_b   1.000
_cell.length_c   1.000
_cell.angle_alpha   90.00
_cell.angle_beta   90.00
_cell.angle_gamma   90.00
#
_symmetry.space_group_name_H-M   'P 1'
#
loop_
_entity.id
_entity.type
_entity.pdbx_description
1 polymer ?
#
loop_
_entity_poly.entity_id
_entity_poly.type
_entity_poly.pdbx_seq_one_letter_code
_entity_poly.pdbx_strand_id
1 'polypeptide(L)'
;MSYILNGITALPHLGVIRAEGEDAAKFLHGQLTQDFSLLGLSEARLAAFCSAKGRMQASFVAFKRSHTEIWLVCSRDLLPQTLRRLSMFVLRAKVKMSDASNDVALHGIAGAALQALAPGEHKPWSRSDAGAATLVHLYAADGAPRALWLAPSGTALPDAPALKLEDWLWGDGRRGVATVTQPIFEAFVPQMLNYESVGGVNFKKGCYPGQEVVARSQFRGTLKRRAYLAHCTTALQAGQDVFEASDPGQPCGIVAQAAAAPAGGFDAIVSLQTASAQGSLQLGQPGGPGLTLLPLPYPLLDDI
;
A
#
# COMPACT_ATOMS: atom_id res chain seq x y z
N MET A 1 -12.43 -23.95 8.18
CA MET A 1 -13.23 -22.73 8.47
C MET A 1 -12.45 -21.55 7.93
N SER A 2 -13.05 -20.68 7.12
CA SER A 2 -12.40 -19.43 6.70
C SER A 2 -12.23 -18.53 7.92
N TYR A 3 -11.05 -17.96 8.11
CA TYR A 3 -10.79 -16.99 9.16
C TYR A 3 -11.52 -15.68 8.84
N ILE A 4 -12.25 -15.14 9.81
CA ILE A 4 -13.01 -13.90 9.61
C ILE A 4 -12.30 -12.77 10.31
N LEU A 5 -11.75 -11.81 9.53
CA LEU A 5 -11.21 -10.56 10.06
C LEU A 5 -12.36 -9.71 10.62
N ASN A 6 -12.34 -9.44 11.94
CA ASN A 6 -13.36 -8.60 12.58
C ASN A 6 -12.79 -7.89 13.80
N GLY A 7 -13.01 -6.59 13.90
CA GLY A 7 -12.61 -5.77 15.05
C GLY A 7 -11.71 -4.60 14.68
N ILE A 8 -11.08 -4.01 15.71
CA ILE A 8 -10.21 -2.83 15.59
C ILE A 8 -8.84 -3.10 16.23
N THR A 9 -7.76 -2.57 15.63
CA THR A 9 -6.39 -2.68 16.12
C THR A 9 -5.59 -1.42 15.85
N ALA A 10 -4.66 -1.05 16.75
CA ALA A 10 -3.70 0.03 16.47
C ALA A 10 -2.70 -0.38 15.40
N LEU A 11 -2.23 0.59 14.60
CA LEU A 11 -1.29 0.37 13.49
C LEU A 11 0.05 1.10 13.74
N PRO A 12 0.86 0.66 14.72
CA PRO A 12 2.11 1.34 15.09
C PRO A 12 3.20 1.31 14.00
N HIS A 13 3.09 0.39 13.04
CA HIS A 13 3.99 0.26 11.89
C HIS A 13 3.74 1.31 10.80
N LEU A 14 2.65 2.06 10.91
CA LEU A 14 2.32 3.16 10.00
C LEU A 14 2.47 4.51 10.72
N GLY A 15 2.65 5.56 9.93
CA GLY A 15 2.68 6.93 10.40
C GLY A 15 1.97 7.87 9.45
N VAL A 16 1.79 9.11 9.88
CA VAL A 16 1.04 10.13 9.15
C VAL A 16 1.92 11.33 8.87
N ILE A 17 2.13 11.66 7.60
CA ILE A 17 2.67 12.95 7.19
C ILE A 17 1.49 13.89 6.92
N ARG A 18 1.52 15.08 7.52
CA ARG A 18 0.58 16.18 7.28
C ARG A 18 1.18 17.14 6.26
N ALA A 19 0.46 17.43 5.20
CA ALA A 19 0.74 18.50 4.25
C ALA A 19 -0.32 19.59 4.42
N GLU A 20 0.06 20.77 4.90
CA GLU A 20 -0.84 21.87 5.25
C GLU A 20 -0.46 23.14 4.50
N GLY A 21 -1.43 23.78 3.83
CA GLY A 21 -1.26 25.03 3.11
C GLY A 21 -2.05 25.08 1.81
N GLU A 22 -2.17 26.28 1.23
CA GLU A 22 -2.92 26.55 0.00
C GLU A 22 -2.44 25.70 -1.18
N ASP A 23 -1.13 25.44 -1.25
CA ASP A 23 -0.50 24.70 -2.33
C ASP A 23 -0.33 23.21 -2.03
N ALA A 24 -0.86 22.66 -0.93
CA ALA A 24 -0.63 21.27 -0.52
C ALA A 24 -1.02 20.26 -1.64
N ALA A 25 -2.20 20.40 -2.23
CA ALA A 25 -2.65 19.53 -3.30
C ALA A 25 -1.79 19.66 -4.56
N LYS A 26 -1.45 20.88 -4.98
CA LYS A 26 -0.62 21.16 -6.15
C LYS A 26 0.81 20.64 -5.95
N PHE A 27 1.37 20.83 -4.76
CA PHE A 27 2.69 20.30 -4.42
C PHE A 27 2.73 18.78 -4.50
N LEU A 28 1.81 18.09 -3.82
CA LEU A 28 1.75 16.62 -3.84
C LEU A 28 1.44 16.07 -5.24
N HIS A 29 0.62 16.77 -6.02
CA HIS A 29 0.39 16.44 -7.43
C HIS A 29 1.69 16.42 -8.23
N GLY A 30 2.61 17.35 -7.98
CA GLY A 30 3.93 17.42 -8.65
C GLY A 30 4.97 16.44 -8.10
N GLN A 31 4.72 15.72 -7.00
CA GLN A 31 5.67 14.81 -6.38
C GLN A 31 5.28 13.33 -6.48
N LEU A 32 3.99 13.02 -6.54
CA LEU A 32 3.47 11.66 -6.40
C LEU A 32 2.82 11.16 -7.69
N THR A 33 2.68 9.85 -7.81
CA THR A 33 2.15 9.17 -9.01
C THR A 33 0.67 9.41 -9.26
N GLN A 34 -0.09 9.99 -8.29
CA GLN A 34 -1.55 10.14 -8.38
C GLN A 34 -1.96 11.61 -8.45
N ASP A 35 -3.17 11.88 -8.93
CA ASP A 35 -3.73 13.22 -9.06
C ASP A 35 -4.30 13.73 -7.74
N PHE A 36 -3.64 14.73 -7.17
CA PHE A 36 -4.07 15.42 -5.95
C PHE A 36 -4.86 16.71 -6.23
N SER A 37 -4.77 17.25 -7.45
CA SER A 37 -5.53 18.44 -7.84
C SER A 37 -7.01 18.16 -7.91
N LEU A 38 -7.37 16.97 -8.42
CA LEU A 38 -8.75 16.50 -8.53
C LEU A 38 -9.22 15.68 -7.32
N LEU A 39 -8.39 15.51 -6.29
CA LEU A 39 -8.77 14.77 -5.07
C LEU A 39 -9.89 15.52 -4.35
N GLY A 40 -11.07 14.87 -4.24
CA GLY A 40 -12.23 15.35 -3.47
C GLY A 40 -12.10 15.08 -1.96
N LEU A 41 -13.10 15.55 -1.20
CA LEU A 41 -13.18 15.33 0.26
C LEU A 41 -13.77 13.95 0.63
N SER A 42 -14.43 13.27 -0.31
CA SER A 42 -15.02 11.93 -0.12
C SER A 42 -14.15 10.79 -0.64
N GLU A 43 -12.91 11.08 -1.03
CA GLU A 43 -11.99 10.15 -1.65
C GLU A 43 -10.63 10.13 -0.97
N ALA A 44 -9.93 9.03 -1.16
CA ALA A 44 -8.51 8.88 -0.89
C ALA A 44 -7.77 8.50 -2.18
N ARG A 45 -6.46 8.55 -2.15
CA ARG A 45 -5.59 8.09 -3.24
C ARG A 45 -4.53 7.16 -2.68
N LEU A 46 -4.36 6.00 -3.31
CA LEU A 46 -3.12 5.27 -3.24
C LEU A 46 -2.12 6.00 -4.13
N ALA A 47 -0.92 6.26 -3.66
CA ALA A 47 0.11 6.95 -4.44
C ALA A 47 1.50 6.43 -4.11
N ALA A 48 2.43 6.51 -5.06
CA ALA A 48 3.84 6.27 -4.83
C ALA A 48 4.65 7.56 -4.94
N PHE A 49 5.69 7.66 -4.11
CA PHE A 49 6.77 8.62 -4.26
C PHE A 49 7.95 7.90 -4.91
N CYS A 50 8.38 8.37 -6.07
CA CYS A 50 9.40 7.70 -6.86
C CYS A 50 10.68 8.53 -6.96
N SER A 51 11.82 7.85 -7.10
CA SER A 51 13.07 8.46 -7.54
C SER A 51 12.98 8.84 -9.03
N ALA A 52 13.94 9.60 -9.53
CA ALA A 52 14.06 9.94 -10.95
C ALA A 52 14.15 8.71 -11.87
N LYS A 53 14.57 7.55 -11.31
CA LYS A 53 14.62 6.25 -12.01
C LYS A 53 13.28 5.49 -11.95
N GLY A 54 12.19 6.12 -11.49
CA GLY A 54 10.86 5.51 -11.36
C GLY A 54 10.75 4.48 -10.24
N ARG A 55 11.76 4.35 -9.35
CA ARG A 55 11.75 3.40 -8.25
C ARG A 55 11.01 3.97 -7.04
N MET A 56 10.13 3.18 -6.45
CA MET A 56 9.31 3.58 -5.30
C MET A 56 10.16 3.75 -4.04
N GLN A 57 10.16 4.96 -3.49
CA GLN A 57 10.82 5.32 -2.22
C GLN A 57 9.85 5.28 -1.04
N ALA A 58 8.56 5.47 -1.30
CA ALA A 58 7.48 5.32 -0.33
C ALA A 58 6.15 5.09 -1.05
N SER A 59 5.17 4.59 -0.31
CA SER A 59 3.78 4.53 -0.75
C SER A 59 2.88 5.18 0.29
N PHE A 60 1.76 5.75 -0.18
CA PHE A 60 0.82 6.49 0.65
C PHE A 60 -0.62 6.08 0.38
N VAL A 61 -1.38 5.97 1.44
CA VAL A 61 -2.84 6.18 1.39
C VAL A 61 -3.08 7.62 1.83
N ALA A 62 -3.51 8.47 0.91
CA ALA A 62 -3.62 9.90 1.16
C ALA A 62 -5.04 10.43 0.91
N PHE A 63 -5.48 11.38 1.73
CA PHE A 63 -6.81 12.00 1.63
C PHE A 63 -6.81 13.42 2.16
N LYS A 64 -7.74 14.24 1.68
CA LYS A 64 -7.96 15.60 2.17
C LYS A 64 -8.75 15.58 3.48
N ARG A 65 -8.22 16.24 4.51
CA ARG A 65 -8.96 16.60 5.74
C ARG A 65 -9.78 17.88 5.52
N SER A 66 -9.18 18.80 4.75
CA SER A 66 -9.82 20.05 4.31
C SER A 66 -9.30 20.44 2.93
N HIS A 67 -9.71 21.57 2.41
CA HIS A 67 -9.15 22.09 1.14
C HIS A 67 -7.66 22.40 1.21
N THR A 68 -7.12 22.67 2.40
CA THR A 68 -5.73 23.06 2.62
C THR A 68 -4.93 22.05 3.45
N GLU A 69 -5.52 20.91 3.84
CA GLU A 69 -4.84 19.89 4.65
C GLU A 69 -5.02 18.51 4.04
N ILE A 70 -3.90 17.82 3.80
CA ILE A 70 -3.86 16.45 3.27
C ILE A 70 -3.03 15.59 4.22
N TRP A 71 -3.56 14.43 4.58
CA TRP A 71 -2.85 13.41 5.35
C TRP A 71 -2.39 12.31 4.43
N LEU A 72 -1.13 11.85 4.64
CA LEU A 72 -0.51 10.76 3.90
C LEU A 72 -0.08 9.69 4.90
N VAL A 73 -0.77 8.56 4.88
CA VAL A 73 -0.41 7.38 5.69
C VAL A 73 0.65 6.59 4.96
N CYS A 74 1.79 6.32 5.60
CA CYS A 74 2.90 5.57 5.04
C CYS A 74 3.56 4.67 6.08
N SER A 75 4.51 3.83 5.65
CA SER A 75 5.31 3.03 6.56
C SER A 75 6.12 3.89 7.52
N ARG A 76 6.09 3.55 8.81
CA ARG A 76 6.73 4.32 9.88
C ARG A 76 8.25 4.34 9.75
N ASP A 77 8.84 3.25 9.28
CA ASP A 77 10.28 3.11 9.08
C ASP A 77 10.84 4.04 7.99
N LEU A 78 10.00 4.35 6.97
CA LEU A 78 10.37 5.25 5.88
C LEU A 78 9.96 6.71 6.11
N LEU A 79 9.08 6.99 7.09
CA LEU A 79 8.50 8.31 7.29
C LEU A 79 9.54 9.43 7.46
N PRO A 80 10.58 9.29 8.32
CA PRO A 80 11.53 10.39 8.55
C PRO A 80 12.32 10.77 7.29
N GLN A 81 12.80 9.78 6.53
CA GLN A 81 13.54 10.04 5.29
C GLN A 81 12.64 10.57 4.18
N THR A 82 11.40 10.07 4.08
CA THR A 82 10.41 10.50 3.11
C THR A 82 9.98 11.95 3.36
N LEU A 83 9.68 12.30 4.62
CA LEU A 83 9.33 13.65 5.03
C LEU A 83 10.47 14.64 4.72
N ARG A 84 11.71 14.28 5.08
CA ARG A 84 12.90 15.10 4.78
C ARG A 84 13.02 15.33 3.27
N ARG A 85 12.90 14.26 2.47
CA ARG A 85 13.05 14.36 1.03
C ARG A 85 11.95 15.17 0.37
N LEU A 86 10.69 14.98 0.73
CA LEU A 86 9.57 15.80 0.24
C LEU A 86 9.78 17.27 0.61
N SER A 87 10.19 17.56 1.84
CA SER A 87 10.42 18.94 2.32
C SER A 87 11.51 19.69 1.53
N MET A 88 12.50 18.97 0.99
CA MET A 88 13.52 19.58 0.13
C MET A 88 12.97 20.17 -1.18
N PHE A 89 11.81 19.70 -1.64
CA PHE A 89 11.15 20.19 -2.86
C PHE A 89 10.16 21.33 -2.58
N VAL A 90 9.92 21.65 -1.30
CA VAL A 90 9.09 22.80 -0.90
C VAL A 90 9.92 24.06 -1.02
N LEU A 91 10.00 24.65 -2.22
CA LEU A 91 10.81 25.84 -2.47
C LEU A 91 10.01 27.13 -2.27
N ARG A 92 8.98 27.33 -3.10
CA ARG A 92 8.10 28.50 -3.11
C ARG A 92 6.64 28.17 -2.86
N ALA A 93 6.32 26.87 -2.73
CA ALA A 93 4.96 26.42 -2.49
C ALA A 93 4.54 26.78 -1.05
N LYS A 94 3.35 27.29 -0.89
CA LYS A 94 2.74 27.58 0.42
C LYS A 94 2.21 26.27 1.02
N VAL A 95 3.15 25.40 1.42
CA VAL A 95 2.85 24.12 2.07
C VAL A 95 3.88 23.85 3.17
N LYS A 96 3.40 23.37 4.31
CA LYS A 96 4.22 22.87 5.41
C LYS A 96 4.02 21.36 5.51
N MET A 97 5.12 20.62 5.54
CA MET A 97 5.13 19.17 5.74
C MET A 97 5.57 18.87 7.17
N SER A 98 4.86 17.99 7.88
CA SER A 98 5.20 17.59 9.26
C SER A 98 4.83 16.14 9.55
N ASP A 99 5.55 15.51 10.49
CA ASP A 99 5.13 14.24 11.08
C ASP A 99 3.99 14.50 12.07
N ALA A 100 2.81 14.00 11.76
CA ALA A 100 1.60 14.11 12.59
C ALA A 100 1.25 12.80 13.31
N SER A 101 2.16 11.82 13.32
CA SER A 101 1.85 10.49 13.85
C SER A 101 1.52 10.47 15.35
N ASN A 102 1.98 11.46 16.10
CA ASN A 102 1.64 11.58 17.53
C ASN A 102 0.31 12.34 17.76
N ASP A 103 -0.11 13.14 16.76
CA ASP A 103 -1.35 13.92 16.83
C ASP A 103 -2.56 13.12 16.35
N VAL A 104 -2.33 11.97 15.71
CA VAL A 104 -3.34 11.15 15.05
C VAL A 104 -3.36 9.74 15.61
N ALA A 105 -4.50 9.32 16.15
CA ALA A 105 -4.77 7.93 16.45
C ALA A 105 -5.07 7.19 15.12
N LEU A 106 -4.21 6.23 14.76
CA LEU A 106 -4.32 5.45 13.53
C LEU A 106 -4.58 3.98 13.86
N HIS A 107 -5.75 3.49 13.43
CA HIS A 107 -6.20 2.12 13.66
C HIS A 107 -6.66 1.48 12.35
N GLY A 108 -6.65 0.16 12.32
CA GLY A 108 -7.31 -0.65 11.32
C GLY A 108 -8.62 -1.20 11.87
N ILE A 109 -9.70 -1.11 11.11
CA ILE A 109 -11.01 -1.69 11.45
C ILE A 109 -11.49 -2.61 10.33
N ALA A 110 -12.06 -3.76 10.68
CA ALA A 110 -12.45 -4.78 9.71
C ALA A 110 -13.75 -5.50 10.08
N GLY A 111 -14.35 -6.13 9.08
CA GLY A 111 -15.48 -7.04 9.23
C GLY A 111 -16.76 -6.38 9.72
N ALA A 112 -17.50 -7.07 10.57
CA ALA A 112 -18.76 -6.59 11.13
C ALA A 112 -18.60 -5.28 11.94
N ALA A 113 -17.44 -5.08 12.59
CA ALA A 113 -17.15 -3.84 13.30
C ALA A 113 -17.11 -2.62 12.36
N LEU A 114 -16.52 -2.77 11.17
CA LEU A 114 -16.56 -1.71 10.16
C LEU A 114 -17.96 -1.51 9.61
N GLN A 115 -18.70 -2.58 9.34
CA GLN A 115 -20.08 -2.51 8.85
C GLN A 115 -21.02 -1.82 9.83
N ALA A 116 -20.83 -2.02 11.14
CA ALA A 116 -21.61 -1.31 12.17
C ALA A 116 -21.32 0.18 12.20
N LEU A 117 -20.05 0.58 11.95
CA LEU A 117 -19.63 1.98 11.97
C LEU A 117 -19.94 2.73 10.66
N ALA A 118 -19.83 2.03 9.52
CA ALA A 118 -20.09 2.54 8.18
C ALA A 118 -20.89 1.50 7.39
N PRO A 119 -22.24 1.47 7.54
CA PRO A 119 -23.10 0.53 6.83
C PRO A 119 -23.06 0.71 5.30
N GLY A 120 -23.25 -0.39 4.57
CA GLY A 120 -23.31 -0.41 3.12
C GLY A 120 -22.02 -0.83 2.44
N GLU A 121 -22.02 -0.78 1.11
CA GLU A 121 -20.86 -1.09 0.30
C GLU A 121 -20.02 0.17 0.05
N HIS A 122 -18.73 0.04 0.30
CA HIS A 122 -17.77 1.11 0.07
C HIS A 122 -16.70 0.65 -0.91
N LYS A 123 -16.48 1.44 -1.95
CA LYS A 123 -15.41 1.18 -2.92
C LYS A 123 -14.04 1.40 -2.24
N PRO A 124 -13.00 0.62 -2.61
CA PRO A 124 -11.65 0.94 -2.22
C PRO A 124 -11.29 2.40 -2.55
N TRP A 125 -10.54 3.03 -1.65
CA TRP A 125 -10.15 4.44 -1.73
C TRP A 125 -11.32 5.43 -1.62
N SER A 126 -12.51 5.02 -1.22
CA SER A 126 -13.54 5.95 -0.75
C SER A 126 -13.26 6.40 0.68
N ARG A 127 -13.73 7.58 1.04
CA ARG A 127 -13.63 8.16 2.38
C ARG A 127 -15.01 8.44 2.92
N SER A 128 -15.21 8.14 4.20
CA SER A 128 -16.39 8.53 4.97
C SER A 128 -15.96 9.05 6.35
N ASP A 129 -16.83 9.80 7.02
CA ASP A 129 -16.58 10.30 8.36
C ASP A 129 -17.46 9.55 9.38
N ALA A 130 -16.91 9.25 10.56
CA ALA A 130 -17.59 8.63 11.69
C ALA A 130 -17.31 9.47 12.94
N GLY A 131 -18.16 10.44 13.23
CA GLY A 131 -17.93 11.44 14.28
C GLY A 131 -16.67 12.27 14.00
N ALA A 132 -15.71 12.27 14.93
CA ALA A 132 -14.41 12.95 14.75
C ALA A 132 -13.43 12.16 13.88
N ALA A 133 -13.73 10.89 13.60
CA ALA A 133 -12.84 10.02 12.83
C ALA A 133 -13.15 10.09 11.34
N THR A 134 -12.11 9.86 10.54
CA THR A 134 -12.18 9.59 9.11
C THR A 134 -11.92 8.12 8.86
N LEU A 135 -12.76 7.49 8.04
CA LEU A 135 -12.57 6.15 7.53
C LEU A 135 -12.06 6.22 6.09
N VAL A 136 -10.96 5.55 5.80
CA VAL A 136 -10.50 5.33 4.42
C VAL A 136 -10.66 3.85 4.10
N HIS A 137 -11.62 3.55 3.22
CA HIS A 137 -11.95 2.19 2.84
C HIS A 137 -10.86 1.59 1.96
N LEU A 138 -10.47 0.37 2.27
CA LEU A 138 -9.40 -0.38 1.61
C LEU A 138 -9.99 -1.50 0.75
N TYR A 139 -9.14 -2.16 -0.04
CA TYR A 139 -9.49 -3.46 -0.62
C TYR A 139 -9.82 -4.46 0.49
N ALA A 140 -10.86 -5.24 0.28
CA ALA A 140 -11.24 -6.32 1.19
C ALA A 140 -10.13 -7.39 1.25
N ALA A 141 -10.06 -8.11 2.37
CA ALA A 141 -9.20 -9.27 2.53
C ALA A 141 -10.07 -10.50 2.75
N ASP A 142 -10.01 -11.46 1.84
CA ASP A 142 -10.85 -12.67 1.85
C ASP A 142 -12.34 -12.37 2.11
N GLY A 143 -12.87 -11.34 1.44
CA GLY A 143 -14.25 -10.88 1.57
C GLY A 143 -14.54 -10.00 2.79
N ALA A 144 -13.65 -9.88 3.76
CA ALA A 144 -13.84 -8.99 4.91
C ALA A 144 -13.57 -7.52 4.50
N PRO A 145 -14.55 -6.60 4.67
CA PRO A 145 -14.34 -5.18 4.43
C PRO A 145 -13.34 -4.62 5.44
N ARG A 146 -12.53 -3.65 5.00
CA ARG A 146 -11.44 -3.06 5.80
C ARG A 146 -11.36 -1.56 5.58
N ALA A 147 -11.00 -0.82 6.64
CA ALA A 147 -10.72 0.60 6.55
C ALA A 147 -9.58 1.00 7.51
N LEU A 148 -8.88 2.07 7.16
CA LEU A 148 -8.12 2.84 8.13
C LEU A 148 -9.09 3.75 8.89
N TRP A 149 -8.99 3.76 10.20
CA TRP A 149 -9.69 4.67 11.09
C TRP A 149 -8.67 5.69 11.62
N LEU A 150 -8.89 6.97 11.34
CA LEU A 150 -7.98 8.05 11.71
C LEU A 150 -8.77 9.14 12.44
N ALA A 151 -8.30 9.51 13.63
CA ALA A 151 -8.91 10.58 14.42
C ALA A 151 -7.84 11.39 15.17
N PRO A 152 -8.15 12.57 15.69
CA PRO A 152 -7.26 13.26 16.63
C PRO A 152 -6.88 12.35 17.79
N SER A 153 -5.62 12.44 18.24
CA SER A 153 -5.14 11.67 19.40
C SER A 153 -6.04 11.90 20.62
N GLY A 154 -6.35 10.84 21.36
CA GLY A 154 -7.29 10.88 22.49
C GLY A 154 -8.77 10.75 22.14
N THR A 155 -9.13 10.64 20.86
CA THR A 155 -10.50 10.29 20.45
C THR A 155 -10.86 8.88 20.92
N ALA A 156 -12.04 8.72 21.52
CA ALA A 156 -12.53 7.41 21.94
C ALA A 156 -12.68 6.46 20.74
N LEU A 157 -12.22 5.23 20.92
CA LEU A 157 -12.38 4.19 19.90
C LEU A 157 -13.86 3.78 19.80
N PRO A 158 -14.31 3.33 18.62
CA PRO A 158 -15.64 2.75 18.46
C PRO A 158 -15.74 1.46 19.31
N ASP A 159 -16.96 1.14 19.74
CA ASP A 159 -17.26 -0.14 20.40
C ASP A 159 -17.09 -1.28 19.37
N ALA A 160 -15.98 -1.99 19.45
CA ALA A 160 -15.60 -3.06 18.54
C ALA A 160 -14.71 -4.07 19.24
N PRO A 161 -14.77 -5.37 18.86
CA PRO A 161 -13.84 -6.35 19.38
C PRO A 161 -12.38 -5.99 19.05
N ALA A 162 -11.46 -6.39 19.93
CA ALA A 162 -10.04 -6.26 19.66
C ALA A 162 -9.64 -7.22 18.52
N LEU A 163 -8.96 -6.68 17.52
CA LEU A 163 -8.33 -7.45 16.43
C LEU A 163 -6.83 -7.53 16.73
N LYS A 164 -6.22 -8.71 16.54
CA LYS A 164 -4.78 -8.85 16.68
C LYS A 164 -4.07 -8.14 15.51
N LEU A 165 -2.94 -7.50 15.81
CA LEU A 165 -2.15 -6.84 14.77
C LEU A 165 -1.66 -7.81 13.69
N GLU A 166 -1.29 -9.03 14.08
CA GLU A 166 -0.85 -10.07 13.15
C GLU A 166 -1.93 -10.42 12.13
N ASP A 167 -3.19 -10.50 12.57
CA ASP A 167 -4.33 -10.80 11.69
C ASP A 167 -4.60 -9.61 10.73
N TRP A 168 -4.45 -8.38 11.22
CA TRP A 168 -4.52 -7.19 10.37
C TRP A 168 -3.43 -7.21 9.29
N LEU A 169 -2.17 -7.50 9.68
CA LEU A 169 -1.02 -7.57 8.76
C LEU A 169 -1.20 -8.68 7.72
N TRP A 170 -1.76 -9.83 8.13
CA TRP A 170 -2.14 -10.87 7.19
C TRP A 170 -3.18 -10.34 6.18
N GLY A 171 -4.23 -9.68 6.66
CA GLY A 171 -5.22 -9.03 5.81
C GLY A 171 -4.62 -7.98 4.86
N ASP A 172 -3.57 -7.26 5.28
CA ASP A 172 -2.83 -6.35 4.39
C ASP A 172 -2.13 -7.09 3.25
N GLY A 173 -1.57 -8.27 3.50
CA GLY A 173 -1.07 -9.16 2.46
C GLY A 173 -2.18 -9.63 1.53
N ARG A 174 -3.29 -10.15 2.10
CA ARG A 174 -4.42 -10.74 1.37
C ARG A 174 -5.15 -9.76 0.45
N ARG A 175 -5.18 -8.45 0.76
CA ARG A 175 -5.72 -7.42 -0.15
C ARG A 175 -4.87 -7.20 -1.41
N GLY A 176 -3.67 -7.79 -1.49
CA GLY A 176 -2.80 -7.73 -2.67
C GLY A 176 -2.18 -6.36 -2.98
N VAL A 177 -2.26 -5.39 -2.07
CA VAL A 177 -1.72 -4.03 -2.25
C VAL A 177 -0.58 -3.81 -1.27
N ALA A 178 0.66 -3.91 -1.75
CA ALA A 178 1.85 -3.80 -0.92
C ALA A 178 2.08 -2.38 -0.41
N THR A 179 2.52 -2.26 0.84
CA THR A 179 3.07 -1.03 1.40
C THR A 179 4.59 -1.06 1.26
N VAL A 180 5.18 0.03 0.73
CA VAL A 180 6.64 0.14 0.61
C VAL A 180 7.24 0.36 1.99
N THR A 181 8.15 -0.54 2.39
CA THR A 181 8.89 -0.54 3.65
C THR A 181 10.40 -0.48 3.40
N GLN A 182 11.20 -0.27 4.42
CA GLN A 182 12.66 -0.14 4.29
C GLN A 182 13.34 -1.32 3.55
N PRO A 183 12.99 -2.61 3.78
CA PRO A 183 13.61 -3.73 3.07
C PRO A 183 13.42 -3.71 1.55
N ILE A 184 12.40 -3.02 1.05
CA ILE A 184 12.07 -2.95 -0.38
C ILE A 184 12.18 -1.52 -0.94
N PHE A 185 12.88 -0.64 -0.23
CA PHE A 185 13.15 0.73 -0.67
C PHE A 185 13.87 0.73 -2.03
N GLU A 186 13.30 1.42 -3.02
CA GLU A 186 13.78 1.48 -4.41
C GLU A 186 13.90 0.13 -5.14
N ALA A 187 13.33 -0.96 -4.62
CA ALA A 187 13.36 -2.25 -5.28
C ALA A 187 12.46 -2.31 -6.53
N PHE A 188 11.34 -1.58 -6.54
CA PHE A 188 10.27 -1.73 -7.53
C PHE A 188 9.91 -0.42 -8.23
N VAL A 189 9.48 -0.51 -9.50
CA VAL A 189 8.62 0.50 -10.12
C VAL A 189 7.16 0.17 -9.79
N PRO A 190 6.21 1.12 -9.85
CA PRO A 190 4.82 0.90 -9.42
C PRO A 190 4.14 -0.33 -10.04
N GLN A 191 4.37 -0.62 -11.33
CA GLN A 191 3.79 -1.76 -12.00
C GLN A 191 4.27 -3.12 -11.48
N MET A 192 5.48 -3.18 -10.93
CA MET A 192 5.99 -4.40 -10.30
C MET A 192 5.23 -4.79 -9.03
N LEU A 193 4.41 -3.86 -8.50
CA LEU A 193 3.51 -4.06 -7.36
C LEU A 193 2.03 -3.88 -7.76
N ASN A 194 1.70 -3.91 -9.06
CA ASN A 194 0.35 -3.76 -9.62
C ASN A 194 -0.33 -2.42 -9.26
N TYR A 195 0.42 -1.37 -8.96
CA TYR A 195 -0.14 -0.09 -8.52
C TYR A 195 -1.02 0.56 -9.58
N GLU A 196 -0.74 0.34 -10.86
CA GLU A 196 -1.60 0.79 -11.97
C GLU A 196 -2.98 0.13 -11.93
N SER A 197 -3.04 -1.14 -11.54
CA SER A 197 -4.29 -1.93 -11.49
C SER A 197 -5.17 -1.57 -10.29
N VAL A 198 -4.56 -1.07 -9.21
CA VAL A 198 -5.27 -0.73 -7.96
C VAL A 198 -5.41 0.78 -7.73
N GLY A 199 -5.22 1.59 -8.79
CA GLY A 199 -5.42 3.04 -8.73
C GLY A 199 -4.28 3.80 -8.05
N GLY A 200 -3.06 3.24 -8.00
CA GLY A 200 -1.88 3.89 -7.42
C GLY A 200 -1.10 4.78 -8.41
N VAL A 201 -1.45 4.76 -9.69
CA VAL A 201 -0.82 5.58 -10.74
C VAL A 201 -1.89 6.23 -11.61
N ASN A 202 -1.73 7.53 -11.87
CA ASN A 202 -2.54 8.25 -12.84
C ASN A 202 -1.67 8.67 -14.03
N PHE A 203 -1.92 8.08 -15.20
CA PHE A 203 -1.15 8.35 -16.43
C PHE A 203 -1.62 9.62 -17.18
N LYS A 204 -2.74 10.22 -16.76
CA LYS A 204 -3.34 11.41 -17.40
C LYS A 204 -3.02 12.71 -16.66
N LYS A 205 -2.32 12.63 -15.53
CA LYS A 205 -1.93 13.79 -14.74
C LYS A 205 -0.63 14.44 -15.24
N GLY A 206 -0.29 15.62 -14.69
CA GLY A 206 0.95 16.32 -14.94
C GLY A 206 2.21 15.62 -14.42
N CYS A 207 3.38 16.20 -14.68
CA CYS A 207 4.68 15.60 -14.40
C CYS A 207 4.95 15.36 -12.91
N TYR A 208 5.72 14.29 -12.63
CA TYR A 208 6.27 13.94 -11.32
C TYR A 208 7.62 13.21 -11.50
N PRO A 209 8.50 13.15 -10.47
CA PRO A 209 9.79 12.46 -10.58
C PRO A 209 9.64 11.00 -10.98
N GLY A 210 10.39 10.56 -12.01
CA GLY A 210 10.37 9.18 -12.50
C GLY A 210 9.22 8.82 -13.44
N GLN A 211 8.33 9.75 -13.77
CA GLN A 211 7.17 9.53 -14.65
C GLN A 211 7.54 8.89 -16.00
N GLU A 212 8.66 9.30 -16.61
CA GLU A 212 9.08 8.74 -17.91
C GLU A 212 9.28 7.23 -17.82
N VAL A 213 9.97 6.74 -16.78
CA VAL A 213 10.22 5.31 -16.58
C VAL A 213 8.91 4.57 -16.29
N VAL A 214 8.05 5.13 -15.42
CA VAL A 214 6.75 4.57 -15.08
C VAL A 214 5.83 4.50 -16.30
N ALA A 215 5.76 5.56 -17.10
CA ALA A 215 4.97 5.58 -18.33
C ALA A 215 5.54 4.64 -19.39
N ARG A 216 6.87 4.58 -19.56
CA ARG A 216 7.51 3.64 -20.48
C ARG A 216 7.20 2.20 -20.11
N SER A 217 7.21 1.87 -18.82
CA SER A 217 6.87 0.53 -18.31
C SER A 217 5.43 0.15 -18.67
N GLN A 218 4.49 1.11 -18.75
CA GLN A 218 3.10 0.88 -19.09
C GLN A 218 2.85 0.77 -20.60
N PHE A 219 3.47 1.67 -21.38
CA PHE A 219 3.08 1.88 -22.77
C PHE A 219 4.10 1.34 -23.80
N ARG A 220 5.21 0.75 -23.39
CA ARG A 220 6.24 0.19 -24.27
C ARG A 220 6.56 -1.26 -23.94
N GLY A 221 5.82 -2.17 -24.55
CA GLY A 221 5.98 -3.62 -24.41
C GLY A 221 5.16 -4.21 -23.25
N THR A 222 5.33 -5.50 -23.01
CA THR A 222 4.65 -6.25 -21.96
C THR A 222 5.33 -6.04 -20.61
N LEU A 223 4.57 -5.99 -19.53
CA LEU A 223 5.11 -5.91 -18.17
C LEU A 223 5.80 -7.24 -17.81
N LYS A 224 7.12 -7.17 -17.67
CA LYS A 224 7.94 -8.36 -17.40
C LYS A 224 7.90 -8.80 -15.92
N ARG A 225 7.37 -7.99 -15.03
CA ARG A 225 7.25 -8.27 -13.58
C ARG A 225 5.94 -7.72 -13.05
N ARG A 226 5.26 -8.52 -12.23
CA ARG A 226 4.01 -8.18 -11.55
C ARG A 226 4.00 -8.72 -10.14
N ALA A 227 3.12 -8.20 -9.28
CA ALA A 227 2.89 -8.75 -7.96
C ALA A 227 1.88 -9.91 -8.03
N TYR A 228 2.16 -10.93 -7.23
CA TYR A 228 1.33 -12.10 -7.03
C TYR A 228 1.12 -12.31 -5.53
N LEU A 229 0.02 -12.94 -5.15
CA LEU A 229 -0.13 -13.51 -3.83
C LEU A 229 0.51 -14.89 -3.79
N ALA A 230 1.17 -15.22 -2.68
CA ALA A 230 1.80 -16.51 -2.48
C ALA A 230 1.60 -17.01 -1.05
N HIS A 231 1.61 -18.32 -0.89
CA HIS A 231 1.64 -19.02 0.39
C HIS A 231 2.92 -19.82 0.53
N CYS A 232 3.47 -19.86 1.75
CA CYS A 232 4.61 -20.68 2.13
C CYS A 232 4.39 -21.27 3.52
N THR A 233 4.79 -22.51 3.73
CA THR A 233 4.74 -23.15 5.07
C THR A 233 5.85 -22.65 6.01
N THR A 234 6.89 -22.05 5.47
CA THR A 234 8.04 -21.51 6.21
C THR A 234 7.96 -19.99 6.28
N ALA A 235 8.49 -19.42 7.36
CA ALA A 235 8.54 -17.97 7.55
C ALA A 235 9.30 -17.28 6.41
N LEU A 236 8.71 -16.19 5.92
CA LEU A 236 9.30 -15.33 4.91
C LEU A 236 9.09 -13.85 5.31
N GLN A 237 9.92 -12.99 4.74
CA GLN A 237 9.91 -11.56 5.04
C GLN A 237 10.22 -10.71 3.81
N ALA A 238 9.81 -9.45 3.84
CA ALA A 238 10.09 -8.50 2.78
C ALA A 238 11.59 -8.41 2.48
N GLY A 239 11.92 -8.31 1.19
CA GLY A 239 13.32 -8.24 0.70
C GLY A 239 13.96 -9.60 0.39
N GLN A 240 13.35 -10.73 0.78
CA GLN A 240 13.89 -12.05 0.41
C GLN A 240 13.72 -12.34 -1.08
N ASP A 241 14.73 -12.96 -1.67
CA ASP A 241 14.71 -13.40 -3.06
C ASP A 241 13.79 -14.61 -3.27
N VAL A 242 13.25 -14.71 -4.48
CA VAL A 242 12.49 -15.86 -4.97
C VAL A 242 13.17 -16.38 -6.22
N PHE A 243 13.38 -17.71 -6.27
CA PHE A 243 14.03 -18.41 -7.37
C PHE A 243 13.02 -19.29 -8.12
N GLU A 244 13.26 -19.53 -9.38
CA GLU A 244 12.58 -20.56 -10.15
C GLU A 244 13.47 -21.82 -10.23
N ALA A 245 12.91 -22.99 -9.97
CA ALA A 245 13.68 -24.24 -9.92
C ALA A 245 14.35 -24.57 -11.26
N SER A 246 13.78 -24.13 -12.39
CA SER A 246 14.33 -24.33 -13.74
C SER A 246 15.46 -23.36 -14.10
N ASP A 247 15.57 -22.20 -13.41
CA ASP A 247 16.65 -21.20 -13.57
C ASP A 247 17.19 -20.76 -12.21
N PRO A 248 17.95 -21.63 -11.54
CA PRO A 248 18.45 -21.35 -10.19
C PRO A 248 19.63 -20.36 -10.15
N GLY A 249 20.12 -19.91 -11.30
CA GLY A 249 21.30 -19.04 -11.40
C GLY A 249 21.03 -17.58 -10.98
N GLN A 250 19.78 -17.15 -10.93
CA GLN A 250 19.39 -15.78 -10.56
C GLN A 250 17.99 -15.73 -9.95
N PRO A 251 17.71 -14.74 -9.07
CA PRO A 251 16.36 -14.56 -8.55
C PRO A 251 15.38 -14.18 -9.63
N CYS A 252 14.23 -14.84 -9.68
CA CYS A 252 13.09 -14.48 -10.54
C CYS A 252 12.17 -13.46 -9.88
N GLY A 253 12.29 -13.23 -8.56
CA GLY A 253 11.43 -12.31 -7.84
C GLY A 253 11.96 -11.91 -6.46
N ILE A 254 11.17 -11.07 -5.78
CA ILE A 254 11.43 -10.57 -4.42
C ILE A 254 10.12 -10.53 -3.64
N VAL A 255 10.15 -10.94 -2.37
CA VAL A 255 9.05 -10.78 -1.43
C VAL A 255 8.86 -9.30 -1.11
N ALA A 256 7.69 -8.74 -1.41
CA ALA A 256 7.38 -7.35 -1.12
C ALA A 256 6.78 -7.14 0.27
N GLN A 257 5.92 -8.08 0.72
CA GLN A 257 5.25 -8.03 2.02
C GLN A 257 4.90 -9.45 2.46
N ALA A 258 4.94 -9.73 3.75
CA ALA A 258 4.58 -11.04 4.28
C ALA A 258 3.99 -10.95 5.68
N ALA A 259 3.13 -11.91 6.03
CA ALA A 259 2.59 -12.06 7.38
C ALA A 259 2.22 -13.52 7.65
N ALA A 260 2.20 -13.90 8.93
CA ALA A 260 1.72 -15.21 9.35
C ALA A 260 0.24 -15.37 9.00
N ALA A 261 -0.12 -16.51 8.40
CA ALA A 261 -1.50 -16.83 8.06
C ALA A 261 -2.22 -17.49 9.26
N PRO A 262 -3.46 -17.09 9.59
CA PRO A 262 -4.21 -17.65 10.71
C PRO A 262 -4.42 -19.18 10.62
N ALA A 263 -4.44 -19.72 9.40
CA ALA A 263 -4.58 -21.15 9.14
C ALA A 263 -3.24 -21.92 9.19
N GLY A 264 -2.14 -21.25 9.49
CA GLY A 264 -0.78 -21.81 9.48
C GLY A 264 0.01 -21.38 8.23
N GLY A 265 1.33 -21.39 8.35
CA GLY A 265 2.22 -20.87 7.33
C GLY A 265 2.19 -19.34 7.25
N PHE A 266 2.52 -18.82 6.07
CA PHE A 266 2.66 -17.39 5.83
C PHE A 266 2.10 -17.05 4.44
N ASP A 267 1.40 -15.93 4.34
CA ASP A 267 1.00 -15.37 3.07
C ASP A 267 1.84 -14.12 2.74
N ALA A 268 2.12 -13.94 1.45
CA ALA A 268 2.98 -12.88 0.98
C ALA A 268 2.49 -12.24 -0.32
N ILE A 269 2.89 -11.00 -0.54
CA ILE A 269 2.91 -10.37 -1.86
C ILE A 269 4.33 -10.55 -2.39
N VAL A 270 4.48 -11.18 -3.56
CA VAL A 270 5.76 -11.40 -4.22
C VAL A 270 5.76 -10.74 -5.59
N SER A 271 6.80 -9.97 -5.89
CA SER A 271 7.00 -9.41 -7.24
C SER A 271 7.84 -10.38 -8.04
N LEU A 272 7.27 -10.99 -9.08
CA LEU A 272 7.90 -12.02 -9.90
C LEU A 272 8.05 -11.60 -11.36
N GLN A 273 9.02 -12.19 -12.06
CA GLN A 273 9.00 -12.22 -13.51
C GLN A 273 7.73 -12.97 -13.96
N THR A 274 6.98 -12.38 -14.89
CA THR A 274 5.72 -12.98 -15.38
C THR A 274 5.93 -14.35 -16.03
N ALA A 275 7.08 -14.57 -16.67
CA ALA A 275 7.46 -15.85 -17.25
C ALA A 275 7.63 -16.97 -16.20
N SER A 276 8.07 -16.63 -14.98
CA SER A 276 8.30 -17.60 -13.90
C SER A 276 7.05 -17.92 -13.08
N ALA A 277 5.93 -17.23 -13.31
CA ALA A 277 4.71 -17.42 -12.51
C ALA A 277 4.05 -18.80 -12.67
N GLN A 278 4.38 -19.52 -13.73
CA GLN A 278 3.90 -20.90 -13.95
C GLN A 278 4.91 -21.97 -13.52
N GLY A 279 6.12 -21.55 -13.08
CA GLY A 279 7.20 -22.44 -12.68
C GLY A 279 7.10 -22.86 -11.20
N SER A 280 8.02 -23.72 -10.79
CA SER A 280 8.19 -24.11 -9.38
C SER A 280 9.03 -23.04 -8.67
N LEU A 281 8.40 -22.30 -7.76
CA LEU A 281 9.00 -21.17 -7.04
C LEU A 281 9.59 -21.61 -5.70
N GLN A 282 10.76 -21.06 -5.36
CA GLN A 282 11.54 -21.40 -4.17
C GLN A 282 11.97 -20.13 -3.44
N LEU A 283 11.86 -20.12 -2.11
CA LEU A 283 12.17 -18.97 -1.26
C LEU A 283 13.63 -18.93 -0.87
N GLY A 284 14.24 -17.75 -0.97
CA GLY A 284 15.54 -17.40 -0.37
C GLY A 284 16.75 -17.90 -1.13
N GLN A 285 16.70 -19.13 -1.63
CA GLN A 285 17.80 -19.76 -2.37
C GLN A 285 17.30 -20.93 -3.23
N PRO A 286 18.05 -21.37 -4.23
CA PRO A 286 17.77 -22.60 -4.95
C PRO A 286 17.67 -23.79 -4.00
N GLY A 287 16.62 -24.61 -4.15
CA GLY A 287 16.31 -25.71 -3.23
C GLY A 287 15.63 -25.30 -1.93
N GLY A 288 15.33 -24.01 -1.76
CA GLY A 288 14.60 -23.49 -0.61
C GLY A 288 13.11 -23.90 -0.57
N PRO A 289 12.37 -23.49 0.49
CA PRO A 289 10.96 -23.81 0.64
C PRO A 289 10.12 -23.37 -0.57
N GLY A 290 9.14 -24.20 -0.95
CA GLY A 290 8.26 -23.94 -2.08
C GLY A 290 7.26 -22.81 -1.79
N LEU A 291 6.96 -22.01 -2.82
CA LEU A 291 5.91 -21.00 -2.81
C LEU A 291 4.76 -21.45 -3.71
N THR A 292 3.54 -21.36 -3.21
CA THR A 292 2.31 -21.61 -3.98
C THR A 292 1.64 -20.28 -4.26
N LEU A 293 1.39 -19.96 -5.54
CA LEU A 293 0.67 -18.74 -5.90
C LEU A 293 -0.83 -18.86 -5.60
N LEU A 294 -1.40 -17.76 -5.16
CA LEU A 294 -2.81 -17.60 -4.81
C LEU A 294 -3.47 -16.59 -5.75
N PRO A 295 -4.80 -16.66 -5.95
CA PRO A 295 -5.52 -15.66 -6.74
C PRO A 295 -5.41 -14.25 -6.14
N LEU A 296 -5.24 -13.24 -7.01
CA LEU A 296 -5.35 -11.84 -6.63
C LEU A 296 -6.82 -11.46 -6.36
N PRO A 297 -7.10 -10.56 -5.40
CA PRO A 297 -8.47 -10.12 -5.08
C PRO A 297 -9.00 -9.04 -6.04
N TYR A 298 -8.26 -8.70 -7.08
CA TYR A 298 -8.62 -7.72 -8.10
C TYR A 298 -8.10 -8.16 -9.48
N PRO A 299 -8.77 -7.72 -10.55
CA PRO A 299 -8.26 -7.95 -11.90
C PRO A 299 -7.03 -7.07 -12.16
N LEU A 300 -6.07 -7.60 -12.90
CA LEU A 300 -4.98 -6.81 -13.45
C LEU A 300 -5.49 -6.00 -14.64
N LEU A 301 -4.98 -4.79 -14.81
CA LEU A 301 -5.16 -4.07 -16.06
C LEU A 301 -4.39 -4.80 -17.15
N ASP A 302 -5.03 -4.94 -18.31
CA ASP A 302 -4.40 -5.50 -19.49
C ASP A 302 -3.20 -4.65 -19.89
N ASP A 303 -2.18 -5.29 -20.46
CA ASP A 303 -1.06 -4.60 -21.11
C ASP A 303 -1.62 -3.87 -22.33
N ILE A 304 -1.42 -2.53 -22.38
CA ILE A 304 -1.91 -1.66 -23.44
C ILE A 304 -0.88 -1.61 -24.57
#